data_7ed39452fbb13fb057776efaea5fa7f3
#
_entry.id   7ed39452fbb13fb057776efaea5fa7f3
#
_cell.length_a   1.000
_cell.length_b   1.000
_cell.length_c   1.000
_cell.angle_alpha   90.00
_cell.angle_beta   90.00
_cell.angle_gamma   90.00
#
_symmetry.space_group_name_H-M   'P 1'
#
loop_
_entity.id
_entity.type
_entity.pdbx_description
1 polymer ?
#
loop_
_entity_poly.entity_id
_entity_poly.type
_entity_poly.pdbx_seq_one_letter_code
_entity_poly.pdbx_strand_id
1 'polypeptide(L)'
;MASRRNPSAIPEIDCDAKDLPEIIDQNDKPFVVRDIAGTWPATKLGPEPNEVIDYLNKFVVDRPVNALETSSNPSGRIGYSDDFSGFNFKSDRKSLRALLAELRKRLNSTSPSDGLYIGSTNVDHWLPGFREINGFPLLDAKDPLVSLWLGTRSFVSAHFDFPNNFAAVILGERQFTLFPPEMIRNLYVGPIERTPAGQPISLADSDIPDDKRYPNFQIAMRSAQQATLAPGDAIFIPSLWWHEIKSKSSLNGLINYWWRSNPAHFGSPLTALQHLVFSLRSLPEKERLKWRPLIEHYIFGSDEEVFAHIPPEARGILSQPDNKEATRFKQFLAHQLSPRSHSS
;
A
#
# COMPACT_ATOMS: atom_id res chain seq x y z
N MET A 1 -8.63 -7.88 33.43
CA MET A 1 -8.57 -7.15 32.15
C MET A 1 -7.11 -6.70 31.97
N ALA A 2 -6.37 -7.28 31.04
CA ALA A 2 -5.05 -6.81 30.73
C ALA A 2 -5.15 -5.37 30.17
N SER A 3 -4.39 -4.44 30.73
CA SER A 3 -4.36 -3.05 30.28
C SER A 3 -4.07 -3.01 28.76
N ARG A 4 -4.96 -2.42 27.98
CA ARG A 4 -4.69 -2.13 26.56
C ARG A 4 -3.48 -1.20 26.51
N ARG A 5 -2.34 -1.71 26.04
CA ARG A 5 -1.18 -0.86 25.79
C ARG A 5 -1.41 -0.12 24.48
N ASN A 6 -1.21 1.18 24.49
CA ASN A 6 -1.20 1.99 23.27
C ASN A 6 -0.01 1.58 22.39
N PRO A 7 -0.13 1.71 21.05
CA PRO A 7 1.00 1.57 20.14
C PRO A 7 2.18 2.44 20.58
N SER A 8 3.40 1.97 20.33
CA SER A 8 4.60 2.82 20.52
C SER A 8 4.66 3.90 19.44
N ALA A 9 5.42 4.97 19.67
CA ALA A 9 5.66 5.96 18.62
C ALA A 9 6.52 5.34 17.49
N ILE A 10 6.21 5.71 16.23
CA ILE A 10 7.13 5.46 15.12
C ILE A 10 8.36 6.32 15.33
N PRO A 11 9.60 5.79 15.18
CA PRO A 11 10.82 6.58 15.31
C PRO A 11 10.82 7.79 14.37
N GLU A 12 11.33 8.91 14.84
CA GLU A 12 11.52 10.12 14.04
C GLU A 12 13.01 10.25 13.69
N ILE A 13 13.30 10.60 12.45
CA ILE A 13 14.65 10.89 11.96
C ILE A 13 14.67 12.34 11.48
N ASP A 14 15.63 13.09 11.96
CA ASP A 14 15.89 14.46 11.48
C ASP A 14 16.90 14.38 10.33
N CYS A 15 16.50 14.82 9.14
CA CYS A 15 17.35 14.82 7.97
C CYS A 15 16.93 15.84 6.92
N ASP A 16 17.91 16.30 6.13
CA ASP A 16 17.63 17.06 4.93
C ASP A 16 17.15 16.15 3.77
N ALA A 17 16.39 16.72 2.83
CA ALA A 17 15.94 15.99 1.64
C ALA A 17 17.08 15.43 0.79
N LYS A 18 18.28 16.01 0.85
CA LYS A 18 19.48 15.53 0.15
C LYS A 18 20.01 14.20 0.69
N ASP A 19 19.82 13.93 1.99
CA ASP A 19 20.33 12.75 2.68
C ASP A 19 19.29 11.60 2.69
N LEU A 20 18.05 11.91 2.30
CA LEU A 20 16.90 10.99 2.35
C LEU A 20 17.13 9.65 1.61
N PRO A 21 17.71 9.60 0.39
CA PRO A 21 17.94 8.32 -0.30
C PRO A 21 18.86 7.37 0.47
N GLU A 22 19.94 7.90 1.06
CA GLU A 22 20.89 7.11 1.84
C GLU A 22 20.26 6.61 3.13
N ILE A 23 19.50 7.46 3.85
CA ILE A 23 18.78 7.10 5.06
C ILE A 23 17.77 5.99 4.80
N ILE A 24 17.02 6.10 3.70
CA ILE A 24 16.08 5.04 3.30
C ILE A 24 16.81 3.72 3.04
N ASP A 25 17.94 3.75 2.33
CA ASP A 25 18.68 2.54 1.96
C ASP A 25 19.33 1.84 3.17
N GLN A 26 19.60 2.58 4.25
CA GLN A 26 20.15 2.06 5.50
C GLN A 26 19.06 1.54 6.47
N ASN A 27 17.77 1.76 6.18
CA ASN A 27 16.69 1.42 7.10
C ASN A 27 15.74 0.35 6.53
N ASP A 28 15.51 -0.69 7.32
CA ASP A 28 14.52 -1.76 7.08
C ASP A 28 13.26 -1.61 7.95
N LYS A 29 13.16 -0.53 8.72
CA LYS A 29 12.06 -0.21 9.63
C LYS A 29 11.42 1.13 9.29
N PRO A 30 10.12 1.32 9.64
CA PRO A 30 9.44 2.58 9.42
C PRO A 30 10.07 3.72 10.23
N PHE A 31 10.03 4.91 9.65
CA PHE A 31 10.38 6.14 10.33
C PHE A 31 9.59 7.33 9.78
N VAL A 32 9.48 8.38 10.57
CA VAL A 32 8.88 9.66 10.22
C VAL A 32 9.98 10.71 10.05
N VAL A 33 9.82 11.58 9.07
CA VAL A 33 10.62 12.81 8.92
C VAL A 33 9.66 13.99 9.00
N ARG A 34 9.87 14.86 10.00
CA ARG A 34 9.04 16.02 10.20
C ARG A 34 9.41 17.14 9.24
N ASP A 35 8.40 17.84 8.72
CA ASP A 35 8.51 19.03 7.88
C ASP A 35 9.40 18.92 6.64
N ILE A 36 9.78 17.71 6.21
CA ILE A 36 10.67 17.50 5.06
C ILE A 36 10.05 17.98 3.72
N ALA A 37 8.72 17.99 3.63
CA ALA A 37 7.95 18.55 2.52
C ALA A 37 7.36 19.94 2.84
N GLY A 38 7.76 20.59 3.92
CA GLY A 38 7.22 21.87 4.36
C GLY A 38 7.48 23.04 3.41
N THR A 39 8.49 22.92 2.56
CA THR A 39 8.79 23.92 1.52
C THR A 39 7.90 23.82 0.28
N TRP A 40 7.17 22.73 0.10
CA TRP A 40 6.33 22.53 -1.08
C TRP A 40 5.17 23.56 -1.12
N PRO A 41 4.89 24.17 -2.28
CA PRO A 41 3.74 25.06 -2.40
C PRO A 41 2.41 24.41 -1.99
N ALA A 42 2.18 23.14 -2.34
CA ALA A 42 0.98 22.40 -1.94
C ALA A 42 0.84 22.28 -0.42
N THR A 43 1.94 22.02 0.27
CA THR A 43 1.97 21.88 1.74
C THR A 43 1.69 23.20 2.46
N LYS A 44 2.25 24.30 1.95
CA LYS A 44 2.02 25.64 2.51
C LYS A 44 0.56 26.07 2.45
N LEU A 45 -0.20 25.54 1.49
CA LEU A 45 -1.65 25.76 1.35
C LEU A 45 -2.47 24.75 2.17
N GLY A 46 -1.83 23.73 2.74
CA GLY A 46 -2.49 22.64 3.46
C GLY A 46 -3.48 23.05 4.55
N PRO A 47 -3.29 24.16 5.29
CA PRO A 47 -4.30 24.67 6.24
C PRO A 47 -5.63 25.10 5.58
N GLU A 48 -5.60 25.43 4.28
CA GLU A 48 -6.73 25.96 3.52
C GLU A 48 -7.17 24.98 2.42
N PRO A 49 -8.04 24.01 2.72
CA PRO A 49 -8.37 22.92 1.79
C PRO A 49 -8.89 23.37 0.42
N ASN A 50 -9.65 24.47 0.36
CA ASN A 50 -10.14 25.04 -0.89
C ASN A 50 -8.99 25.55 -1.77
N GLU A 51 -7.97 26.17 -1.18
CA GLU A 51 -6.79 26.65 -1.91
C GLU A 51 -5.95 25.51 -2.46
N VAL A 52 -5.84 24.39 -1.72
CA VAL A 52 -5.18 23.18 -2.22
C VAL A 52 -5.93 22.62 -3.44
N ILE A 53 -7.27 22.59 -3.41
CA ILE A 53 -8.08 22.17 -4.57
C ILE A 53 -7.82 23.08 -5.77
N ASP A 54 -7.79 24.42 -5.56
CA ASP A 54 -7.49 25.37 -6.65
C ASP A 54 -6.08 25.21 -7.18
N TYR A 55 -5.14 24.94 -6.28
CA TYR A 55 -3.75 24.71 -6.66
C TYR A 55 -3.61 23.44 -7.52
N LEU A 56 -4.19 22.32 -7.08
CA LEU A 56 -4.20 21.07 -7.85
C LEU A 56 -4.83 21.25 -9.23
N ASN A 57 -5.94 22.00 -9.32
CA ASN A 57 -6.64 22.26 -10.58
C ASN A 57 -5.77 22.95 -11.65
N LYS A 58 -4.69 23.64 -11.28
CA LYS A 58 -3.74 24.26 -12.22
C LYS A 58 -2.97 23.23 -13.04
N PHE A 59 -2.78 22.03 -12.49
CA PHE A 59 -2.02 20.94 -13.11
C PHE A 59 -2.90 19.88 -13.75
N VAL A 60 -4.21 19.84 -13.43
CA VAL A 60 -5.10 18.74 -13.84
C VAL A 60 -5.19 18.61 -15.35
N VAL A 61 -4.76 17.47 -15.86
CA VAL A 61 -5.20 16.94 -17.17
C VAL A 61 -6.49 16.18 -16.93
N ASP A 62 -7.57 16.67 -17.56
CA ASP A 62 -8.93 16.16 -17.30
C ASP A 62 -9.15 14.77 -17.89
N ARG A 63 -8.71 13.76 -17.15
CA ARG A 63 -8.84 12.33 -17.47
C ARG A 63 -9.54 11.60 -16.32
N PRO A 64 -10.21 10.46 -16.60
CA PRO A 64 -10.84 9.66 -15.56
C PRO A 64 -9.83 9.03 -14.61
N VAL A 65 -10.09 9.14 -13.31
CA VAL A 65 -9.40 8.44 -12.22
C VAL A 65 -10.38 7.55 -11.47
N ASN A 66 -9.87 6.58 -10.73
CA ASN A 66 -10.69 5.75 -9.85
C ASN A 66 -11.08 6.53 -8.60
N ALA A 67 -12.34 6.48 -8.26
CA ALA A 67 -12.88 7.06 -7.03
C ALA A 67 -13.73 6.01 -6.30
N LEU A 68 -13.64 5.99 -4.98
CA LEU A 68 -14.45 5.16 -4.09
C LEU A 68 -15.43 6.05 -3.36
N GLU A 69 -16.70 5.69 -3.37
CA GLU A 69 -17.76 6.32 -2.60
C GLU A 69 -18.19 5.36 -1.50
N THR A 70 -17.99 5.78 -0.23
CA THR A 70 -18.44 5.00 0.92
C THR A 70 -19.79 5.52 1.36
N SER A 71 -20.85 4.75 1.15
CA SER A 71 -22.19 5.14 1.58
C SER A 71 -22.27 5.12 3.10
N SER A 72 -22.74 6.25 3.69
CA SER A 72 -23.27 6.38 5.05
C SER A 72 -22.53 5.69 6.20
N ASN A 73 -21.28 5.30 6.02
CA ASN A 73 -20.47 4.73 7.10
C ASN A 73 -19.78 5.86 7.87
N PRO A 74 -20.22 6.19 9.12
CA PRO A 74 -19.64 7.28 9.90
C PRO A 74 -18.14 7.13 10.15
N SER A 75 -17.61 5.90 10.11
CA SER A 75 -16.17 5.63 10.27
C SER A 75 -15.38 5.90 8.99
N GLY A 76 -16.01 5.99 7.81
CA GLY A 76 -15.35 6.09 6.52
C GLY A 76 -14.50 4.84 6.19
N ARG A 77 -14.75 3.70 6.84
CA ARG A 77 -13.97 2.48 6.66
C ARG A 77 -14.17 1.91 5.25
N ILE A 78 -13.06 1.65 4.58
CA ILE A 78 -13.01 0.99 3.27
C ILE A 78 -12.67 -0.49 3.49
N GLY A 79 -13.56 -1.39 3.06
CA GLY A 79 -13.38 -2.81 3.30
C GLY A 79 -14.48 -3.67 2.68
N TYR A 80 -14.70 -4.82 3.28
CA TYR A 80 -15.74 -5.76 2.86
C TYR A 80 -17.13 -5.34 3.37
N SER A 81 -18.18 -5.77 2.67
CA SER A 81 -19.54 -5.81 3.20
C SER A 81 -19.61 -6.79 4.39
N ASP A 82 -20.60 -6.63 5.26
CA ASP A 82 -20.73 -7.44 6.48
C ASP A 82 -20.86 -8.95 6.20
N ASP A 83 -21.44 -9.32 5.06
CA ASP A 83 -21.62 -10.68 4.57
C ASP A 83 -20.49 -11.20 3.67
N PHE A 84 -19.46 -10.41 3.43
CA PHE A 84 -18.37 -10.71 2.52
C PHE A 84 -18.77 -10.97 1.05
N SER A 85 -20.00 -10.66 0.66
CA SER A 85 -20.46 -10.80 -0.73
C SER A 85 -19.81 -9.78 -1.68
N GLY A 86 -19.34 -8.66 -1.14
CA GLY A 86 -18.73 -7.56 -1.87
C GLY A 86 -17.94 -6.60 -0.97
N PHE A 87 -17.93 -5.35 -1.37
CA PHE A 87 -17.28 -4.26 -0.64
C PHE A 87 -18.33 -3.28 -0.10
N ASN A 88 -17.97 -2.55 0.94
CA ASN A 88 -18.83 -1.53 1.55
C ASN A 88 -18.70 -0.16 0.87
N PHE A 89 -18.20 -0.14 -0.35
CA PHE A 89 -18.04 1.07 -1.17
C PHE A 89 -18.43 0.79 -2.63
N LYS A 90 -18.71 1.85 -3.37
CA LYS A 90 -18.86 1.82 -4.83
C LYS A 90 -17.59 2.36 -5.46
N SER A 91 -17.09 1.69 -6.48
CA SER A 91 -15.96 2.16 -7.29
C SER A 91 -16.49 2.68 -8.62
N ASP A 92 -16.05 3.87 -9.02
CA ASP A 92 -16.41 4.50 -10.29
C ASP A 92 -15.20 5.23 -10.88
N ARG A 93 -15.24 5.50 -12.18
CA ARG A 93 -14.23 6.30 -12.87
C ARG A 93 -14.84 7.63 -13.29
N LYS A 94 -14.33 8.71 -12.70
CA LYS A 94 -14.79 10.08 -12.94
C LYS A 94 -13.62 10.98 -13.32
N SER A 95 -13.87 12.05 -14.02
CA SER A 95 -12.90 13.10 -14.29
C SER A 95 -12.30 13.62 -12.99
N LEU A 96 -10.97 13.75 -12.92
CA LEU A 96 -10.29 14.29 -11.73
C LEU A 96 -10.81 15.70 -11.40
N ARG A 97 -11.05 16.53 -12.40
CA ARG A 97 -11.60 17.88 -12.22
C ARG A 97 -13.01 17.86 -11.61
N ALA A 98 -13.86 16.96 -12.05
CA ALA A 98 -15.20 16.77 -11.48
C ALA A 98 -15.14 16.28 -10.03
N LEU A 99 -14.20 15.38 -9.70
CA LEU A 99 -14.00 14.90 -8.33
C LEU A 99 -13.48 16.00 -7.41
N LEU A 100 -12.57 16.85 -7.86
CA LEU A 100 -12.11 18.02 -7.09
C LEU A 100 -13.26 19.00 -6.80
N ALA A 101 -14.13 19.25 -7.78
CA ALA A 101 -15.33 20.06 -7.58
C ALA A 101 -16.31 19.41 -6.59
N GLU A 102 -16.48 18.10 -6.64
CA GLU A 102 -17.32 17.35 -5.71
C GLU A 102 -16.75 17.39 -4.28
N LEU A 103 -15.42 17.23 -4.10
CA LEU A 103 -14.76 17.36 -2.82
C LEU A 103 -14.98 18.76 -2.22
N ARG A 104 -14.87 19.82 -3.03
CA ARG A 104 -15.15 21.20 -2.61
C ARG A 104 -16.59 21.35 -2.14
N LYS A 105 -17.55 20.82 -2.88
CA LYS A 105 -18.95 20.84 -2.52
C LYS A 105 -19.20 20.17 -1.17
N ARG A 106 -18.60 18.98 -0.96
CA ARG A 106 -18.72 18.24 0.30
C ARG A 106 -18.08 18.98 1.47
N LEU A 107 -16.92 19.59 1.25
CA LEU A 107 -16.23 20.39 2.26
C LEU A 107 -17.08 21.58 2.77
N ASN A 108 -17.83 22.22 1.87
CA ASN A 108 -18.67 23.38 2.17
C ASN A 108 -20.11 23.00 2.58
N SER A 109 -20.44 21.71 2.63
CA SER A 109 -21.77 21.22 3.02
C SER A 109 -21.86 21.09 4.54
N THR A 110 -22.98 21.52 5.10
CA THR A 110 -23.33 21.29 6.52
C THR A 110 -24.00 19.94 6.76
N SER A 111 -24.42 19.26 5.70
CA SER A 111 -25.07 17.95 5.81
C SER A 111 -24.01 16.82 5.76
N PRO A 112 -24.22 15.74 6.54
CA PRO A 112 -23.40 14.54 6.40
C PRO A 112 -23.44 14.06 4.94
N SER A 113 -22.28 13.87 4.34
CA SER A 113 -22.17 13.32 2.99
C SER A 113 -21.40 12.00 3.03
N ASP A 114 -21.67 11.16 2.04
CA ASP A 114 -20.91 9.93 1.84
C ASP A 114 -19.42 10.25 1.69
N GLY A 115 -18.56 9.33 2.10
CA GLY A 115 -17.13 9.48 1.92
C GLY A 115 -16.76 9.43 0.44
N LEU A 116 -15.78 10.23 0.03
CA LEU A 116 -15.17 10.19 -1.31
C LEU A 116 -13.66 10.01 -1.15
N TYR A 117 -13.13 9.00 -1.83
CA TYR A 117 -11.71 8.67 -1.79
C TYR A 117 -11.16 8.44 -3.20
N ILE A 118 -10.16 9.21 -3.57
CA ILE A 118 -9.43 9.14 -4.84
C ILE A 118 -8.08 8.51 -4.52
N GLY A 119 -7.87 7.28 -5.02
CA GLY A 119 -6.68 6.51 -4.72
C GLY A 119 -5.72 6.40 -5.90
N SER A 120 -4.43 6.29 -5.60
CA SER A 120 -3.37 5.94 -6.56
C SER A 120 -3.42 6.68 -7.90
N THR A 121 -3.68 8.00 -7.87
CA THR A 121 -3.66 8.82 -9.09
C THR A 121 -2.23 9.17 -9.44
N ASN A 122 -1.69 8.61 -10.53
CA ASN A 122 -0.32 8.89 -10.99
C ASN A 122 -0.11 10.39 -11.23
N VAL A 123 0.84 10.99 -10.53
CA VAL A 123 1.06 12.44 -10.55
C VAL A 123 1.55 12.90 -11.93
N ASP A 124 2.50 12.19 -12.53
CA ASP A 124 3.11 12.59 -13.80
C ASP A 124 2.09 12.57 -14.97
N HIS A 125 1.08 11.68 -14.91
CA HIS A 125 0.07 11.57 -15.96
C HIS A 125 -1.15 12.48 -15.78
N TRP A 126 -1.55 12.77 -14.53
CA TRP A 126 -2.78 13.54 -14.25
C TRP A 126 -2.51 14.95 -13.76
N LEU A 127 -1.29 15.21 -13.27
CA LEU A 127 -0.85 16.50 -12.74
C LEU A 127 0.55 16.86 -13.27
N PRO A 128 0.77 16.88 -14.62
CA PRO A 128 2.10 17.17 -15.16
C PRO A 128 2.62 18.52 -14.66
N GLY A 129 3.91 18.59 -14.30
CA GLY A 129 4.54 19.76 -13.70
C GLY A 129 4.36 19.90 -12.18
N PHE A 130 3.43 19.18 -11.57
CA PHE A 130 3.22 19.27 -10.11
C PHE A 130 4.44 18.79 -9.33
N ARG A 131 5.02 17.63 -9.71
CA ARG A 131 6.15 17.02 -9.04
C ARG A 131 7.44 17.82 -9.14
N GLU A 132 7.59 18.66 -10.16
CA GLU A 132 8.77 19.53 -10.34
C GLU A 132 8.96 20.51 -9.18
N ILE A 133 7.87 20.94 -8.55
CA ILE A 133 7.87 21.92 -7.45
C ILE A 133 7.30 21.37 -6.14
N ASN A 134 6.72 20.16 -6.15
CA ASN A 134 6.22 19.45 -4.98
C ASN A 134 6.75 18.01 -4.98
N GLY A 135 8.06 17.84 -4.92
CA GLY A 135 8.66 16.54 -5.06
C GLY A 135 10.01 16.37 -4.36
N PHE A 136 10.49 15.13 -4.37
CA PHE A 136 11.81 14.71 -3.92
C PHE A 136 12.62 14.21 -5.11
N PRO A 137 13.32 15.08 -5.86
CA PRO A 137 14.02 14.70 -7.11
C PRO A 137 15.06 13.59 -6.93
N LEU A 138 15.68 13.52 -5.76
CA LEU A 138 16.70 12.50 -5.48
C LEU A 138 16.13 11.09 -5.35
N LEU A 139 14.81 10.95 -5.10
CA LEU A 139 14.14 9.65 -5.12
C LEU A 139 13.86 9.16 -6.56
N ASP A 140 14.02 9.99 -7.58
CA ASP A 140 13.80 9.60 -8.98
C ASP A 140 14.80 8.51 -9.44
N ALA A 141 15.97 8.44 -8.81
CA ALA A 141 16.95 7.37 -9.04
C ALA A 141 16.39 5.96 -8.69
N LYS A 142 15.35 5.89 -7.90
CA LYS A 142 14.66 4.63 -7.53
C LYS A 142 13.52 4.26 -8.50
N ASP A 143 13.31 5.03 -9.57
CA ASP A 143 12.23 4.88 -10.56
C ASP A 143 10.84 4.71 -9.90
N PRO A 144 10.40 5.66 -9.05
CA PRO A 144 9.18 5.51 -8.28
C PRO A 144 7.93 5.77 -9.10
N LEU A 145 6.87 5.01 -8.82
CA LEU A 145 5.51 5.41 -9.13
C LEU A 145 5.08 6.49 -8.12
N VAL A 146 4.90 7.72 -8.59
CA VAL A 146 4.45 8.82 -7.72
C VAL A 146 2.93 9.00 -7.86
N SER A 147 2.22 8.95 -6.72
CA SER A 147 0.75 8.97 -6.73
C SER A 147 0.18 9.96 -5.73
N LEU A 148 -0.90 10.63 -6.14
CA LEU A 148 -1.77 11.44 -5.29
C LEU A 148 -2.87 10.57 -4.70
N TRP A 149 -3.11 10.74 -3.39
CA TRP A 149 -4.22 10.18 -2.63
C TRP A 149 -4.99 11.32 -1.96
N LEU A 150 -6.24 11.48 -2.33
CA LEU A 150 -7.04 12.62 -1.90
C LEU A 150 -8.45 12.16 -1.52
N GLY A 151 -9.01 12.70 -0.44
CA GLY A 151 -10.37 12.32 -0.06
C GLY A 151 -10.86 12.97 1.22
N THR A 152 -12.10 12.69 1.53
CA THR A 152 -12.72 13.05 2.80
C THR A 152 -12.15 12.19 3.94
N ARG A 153 -12.72 12.32 5.14
CA ARG A 153 -12.38 11.42 6.25
C ARG A 153 -12.55 9.96 5.81
N SER A 154 -11.53 9.15 6.06
CA SER A 154 -11.50 7.74 5.65
C SER A 154 -10.69 6.88 6.62
N PHE A 155 -11.03 5.60 6.66
CA PHE A 155 -10.29 4.58 7.38
C PHE A 155 -9.93 3.45 6.42
N VAL A 156 -8.67 3.34 6.09
CA VAL A 156 -8.11 2.24 5.29
C VAL A 156 -7.58 1.19 6.27
N SER A 157 -8.21 0.02 6.29
CA SER A 157 -7.83 -1.10 7.16
C SER A 157 -6.39 -1.53 6.92
N ALA A 158 -5.76 -2.12 7.94
CA ALA A 158 -4.37 -2.57 7.85
C ALA A 158 -4.18 -3.51 6.66
N HIS A 159 -3.28 -3.15 5.77
CA HIS A 159 -2.85 -3.86 4.57
C HIS A 159 -1.35 -3.69 4.42
N PHE A 160 -0.74 -4.41 3.51
CA PHE A 160 0.64 -4.20 3.12
C PHE A 160 0.74 -3.82 1.66
N ASP A 161 1.77 -3.08 1.33
CA ASP A 161 2.18 -2.86 -0.05
C ASP A 161 3.43 -3.67 -0.37
N PHE A 162 3.54 -4.10 -1.62
CA PHE A 162 4.74 -4.78 -2.09
C PHE A 162 5.92 -3.82 -2.33
N PRO A 163 5.73 -2.60 -2.87
CA PRO A 163 6.79 -1.60 -2.96
C PRO A 163 7.18 -1.03 -1.60
N ASN A 164 8.41 -0.52 -1.49
CA ASN A 164 8.74 0.47 -0.49
C ASN A 164 7.91 1.73 -0.73
N ASN A 165 7.57 2.44 0.33
CA ASN A 165 6.65 3.58 0.29
C ASN A 165 7.22 4.75 1.08
N PHE A 166 7.43 5.91 0.43
CA PHE A 166 7.70 7.16 1.12
C PHE A 166 6.54 8.12 0.84
N ALA A 167 5.80 8.49 1.87
CA ALA A 167 4.55 9.22 1.75
C ALA A 167 4.59 10.56 2.50
N ALA A 168 4.41 11.67 1.78
CA ALA A 168 4.36 13.02 2.33
C ALA A 168 2.92 13.55 2.38
N VAL A 169 2.48 14.02 3.55
CA VAL A 169 1.17 14.63 3.73
C VAL A 169 1.20 16.07 3.19
N ILE A 170 0.25 16.42 2.33
CA ILE A 170 0.11 17.76 1.77
C ILE A 170 -1.14 18.49 2.28
N LEU A 171 -2.09 17.75 2.86
CA LEU A 171 -3.37 18.30 3.30
C LEU A 171 -3.99 17.46 4.41
N GLY A 172 -4.47 18.11 5.45
CA GLY A 172 -5.14 17.49 6.58
C GLY A 172 -4.20 16.62 7.44
N GLU A 173 -4.75 15.94 8.43
CA GLU A 173 -4.00 15.06 9.33
C GLU A 173 -4.29 13.60 9.04
N ARG A 174 -3.24 12.78 9.02
CA ARG A 174 -3.34 11.33 8.86
C ARG A 174 -2.63 10.60 9.99
N GLN A 175 -3.32 9.66 10.59
CA GLN A 175 -2.74 8.74 11.57
C GLN A 175 -2.37 7.43 10.86
N PHE A 176 -1.13 7.03 11.02
CA PHE A 176 -0.59 5.76 10.57
C PHE A 176 -0.41 4.84 11.76
N THR A 177 -0.93 3.61 11.67
CA THR A 177 -0.66 2.53 12.61
C THR A 177 0.00 1.40 11.85
N LEU A 178 1.24 1.08 12.20
CA LEU A 178 2.08 0.14 11.48
C LEU A 178 2.29 -1.13 12.31
N PHE A 179 2.29 -2.28 11.62
CA PHE A 179 2.54 -3.57 12.25
C PHE A 179 3.66 -4.29 11.49
N PRO A 180 4.60 -4.93 12.22
CA PRO A 180 5.64 -5.73 11.58
C PRO A 180 5.05 -6.88 10.74
N PRO A 181 5.72 -7.31 9.64
CA PRO A 181 5.23 -8.37 8.75
C PRO A 181 4.83 -9.67 9.46
N GLU A 182 5.54 -10.06 10.51
CA GLU A 182 5.29 -11.26 11.30
C GLU A 182 3.96 -11.24 12.06
N MET A 183 3.32 -10.09 12.21
CA MET A 183 2.00 -9.96 12.86
C MET A 183 0.83 -10.46 11.99
N ILE A 184 1.08 -10.95 10.78
CA ILE A 184 0.05 -11.45 9.86
C ILE A 184 -0.96 -12.40 10.52
N ARG A 185 -0.50 -13.28 11.43
CA ARG A 185 -1.38 -14.23 12.15
C ARG A 185 -2.34 -13.56 13.12
N ASN A 186 -1.99 -12.37 13.60
CA ASN A 186 -2.71 -11.61 14.61
C ASN A 186 -3.60 -10.52 14.00
N LEU A 187 -3.44 -10.24 12.70
CA LEU A 187 -4.20 -9.23 11.97
C LEU A 187 -5.50 -9.76 11.36
N TYR A 188 -5.77 -11.06 11.45
CA TYR A 188 -7.00 -11.67 10.92
C TYR A 188 -7.27 -11.24 9.48
N VAL A 189 -6.34 -11.57 8.61
CA VAL A 189 -6.32 -11.16 7.20
C VAL A 189 -7.47 -11.81 6.44
N GLY A 190 -8.17 -11.00 5.65
CA GLY A 190 -9.30 -11.42 4.83
C GLY A 190 -8.89 -12.22 3.57
N PRO A 191 -9.81 -12.37 2.62
CA PRO A 191 -9.56 -13.11 1.38
C PRO A 191 -8.35 -12.58 0.60
N ILE A 192 -7.52 -13.47 0.08
CA ILE A 192 -6.28 -13.11 -0.63
C ILE A 192 -6.51 -12.74 -2.11
N GLU A 193 -7.62 -13.18 -2.70
CA GLU A 193 -7.92 -12.96 -4.13
C GLU A 193 -8.99 -11.91 -4.39
N ARG A 194 -9.93 -11.72 -3.46
CA ARG A 194 -10.96 -10.70 -3.52
C ARG A 194 -10.60 -9.60 -2.53
N THR A 195 -9.96 -8.55 -3.01
CA THR A 195 -9.38 -7.50 -2.17
C THR A 195 -9.91 -6.12 -2.56
N PRO A 196 -10.04 -5.17 -1.62
CA PRO A 196 -10.53 -3.82 -1.92
C PRO A 196 -9.64 -3.03 -2.90
N ALA A 197 -8.32 -3.26 -2.86
CA ALA A 197 -7.34 -2.46 -3.60
C ALA A 197 -6.12 -3.27 -4.09
N GLY A 198 -6.26 -4.57 -4.28
CA GLY A 198 -5.19 -5.45 -4.79
C GLY A 198 -4.49 -6.27 -3.72
N GLN A 199 -4.44 -5.81 -2.46
CA GLN A 199 -3.84 -6.54 -1.34
C GLN A 199 -4.91 -6.97 -0.33
N PRO A 200 -4.71 -8.12 0.36
CA PRO A 200 -5.59 -8.52 1.45
C PRO A 200 -5.48 -7.55 2.62
N ILE A 201 -6.60 -7.30 3.28
CA ILE A 201 -6.71 -6.37 4.40
C ILE A 201 -7.05 -7.09 5.69
N SER A 202 -6.68 -6.50 6.83
CA SER A 202 -7.13 -6.93 8.15
C SER A 202 -8.64 -6.75 8.31
N LEU A 203 -9.28 -7.75 8.88
CA LEU A 203 -10.71 -7.70 9.26
C LEU A 203 -10.92 -7.07 10.64
N ALA A 204 -9.87 -7.03 11.48
CA ALA A 204 -9.93 -6.40 12.78
C ALA A 204 -9.91 -4.88 12.66
N ASP A 205 -10.53 -4.20 13.61
CA ASP A 205 -10.63 -2.75 13.68
C ASP A 205 -9.94 -2.26 14.95
N SER A 206 -8.99 -1.33 14.80
CA SER A 206 -8.24 -0.80 15.93
C SER A 206 -9.06 0.17 16.80
N ASP A 207 -10.09 0.82 16.24
CA ASP A 207 -10.97 1.73 16.97
C ASP A 207 -12.10 1.00 17.69
N ILE A 208 -12.62 -0.07 17.05
CA ILE A 208 -13.73 -0.86 17.57
C ILE A 208 -13.29 -2.33 17.66
N PRO A 209 -12.37 -2.66 18.58
CA PRO A 209 -11.85 -4.02 18.68
C PRO A 209 -12.95 -4.99 19.13
N ASP A 210 -13.12 -6.07 18.40
CA ASP A 210 -13.97 -7.19 18.76
C ASP A 210 -13.11 -8.35 19.28
N ASP A 211 -12.86 -8.34 20.58
CA ASP A 211 -12.02 -9.34 21.25
C ASP A 211 -12.64 -10.75 21.23
N LYS A 212 -13.96 -10.88 20.97
CA LYS A 212 -14.61 -12.19 20.80
C LYS A 212 -14.31 -12.77 19.42
N ARG A 213 -14.40 -11.95 18.37
CA ARG A 213 -14.15 -12.36 16.99
C ARG A 213 -12.67 -12.41 16.67
N TYR A 214 -11.88 -11.50 17.25
CA TYR A 214 -10.44 -11.31 16.96
C TYR A 214 -9.58 -11.31 18.24
N PRO A 215 -9.58 -12.40 19.03
CA PRO A 215 -8.98 -12.41 20.37
C PRO A 215 -7.48 -12.13 20.38
N ASN A 216 -6.75 -12.47 19.32
CA ASN A 216 -5.30 -12.25 19.22
C ASN A 216 -4.92 -10.90 18.64
N PHE A 217 -5.87 -10.06 18.20
CA PHE A 217 -5.56 -8.75 17.63
C PHE A 217 -4.82 -7.84 18.60
N GLN A 218 -5.08 -8.00 19.92
CA GLN A 218 -4.35 -7.29 20.95
C GLN A 218 -2.84 -7.63 21.00
N ILE A 219 -2.43 -8.78 20.43
CA ILE A 219 -1.00 -9.12 20.28
C ILE A 219 -0.39 -8.22 19.19
N ALA A 220 -1.07 -8.09 18.05
CA ALA A 220 -0.64 -7.16 16.99
C ALA A 220 -0.58 -5.71 17.53
N MET A 221 -1.59 -5.26 18.25
CA MET A 221 -1.62 -3.90 18.82
C MET A 221 -0.46 -3.61 19.79
N ARG A 222 0.03 -4.60 20.53
CA ARG A 222 1.22 -4.43 21.39
C ARG A 222 2.53 -4.24 20.61
N SER A 223 2.59 -4.76 19.39
CA SER A 223 3.74 -4.62 18.49
C SER A 223 3.56 -3.45 17.51
N ALA A 224 2.42 -2.77 17.56
CA ALA A 224 2.10 -1.67 16.67
C ALA A 224 2.93 -0.43 17.00
N GLN A 225 3.24 0.33 15.97
CA GLN A 225 3.82 1.66 16.04
C GLN A 225 2.83 2.66 15.43
N GLN A 226 2.77 3.86 15.97
CA GLN A 226 1.80 4.85 15.52
C GLN A 226 2.42 6.25 15.44
N ALA A 227 2.01 7.01 14.42
CA ALA A 227 2.29 8.44 14.30
C ALA A 227 1.10 9.16 13.66
N THR A 228 0.89 10.40 14.06
CA THR A 228 0.02 11.34 13.35
C THR A 228 0.88 12.32 12.57
N LEU A 229 0.62 12.46 11.28
CA LEU A 229 1.34 13.32 10.37
C LEU A 229 0.46 14.49 9.95
N ALA A 230 1.04 15.67 9.95
CA ALA A 230 0.46 16.93 9.45
C ALA A 230 1.05 17.28 8.07
N PRO A 231 0.49 18.28 7.37
CA PRO A 231 1.09 18.78 6.13
C PRO A 231 2.57 19.17 6.32
N GLY A 232 3.44 18.64 5.46
CA GLY A 232 4.89 18.77 5.56
C GLY A 232 5.62 17.53 6.07
N ASP A 233 4.97 16.73 6.90
CA ASP A 233 5.53 15.49 7.42
C ASP A 233 5.53 14.40 6.37
N ALA A 234 6.51 13.49 6.45
CA ALA A 234 6.55 12.29 5.64
C ALA A 234 6.86 11.05 6.46
N ILE A 235 6.51 9.89 5.93
CA ILE A 235 6.76 8.59 6.54
C ILE A 235 7.37 7.63 5.51
N PHE A 236 8.39 6.89 5.94
CA PHE A 236 8.89 5.72 5.23
C PHE A 236 8.23 4.46 5.77
N ILE A 237 7.67 3.67 4.87
CA ILE A 237 7.06 2.36 5.17
C ILE A 237 7.77 1.34 4.29
N PRO A 238 8.61 0.45 4.85
CA PRO A 238 9.27 -0.59 4.08
C PRO A 238 8.26 -1.56 3.46
N SER A 239 8.66 -2.22 2.38
CA SER A 239 7.90 -3.30 1.75
C SER A 239 7.36 -4.29 2.78
N LEU A 240 6.10 -4.72 2.60
CA LEU A 240 5.39 -5.71 3.42
C LEU A 240 5.06 -5.31 4.87
N TRP A 241 5.43 -4.11 5.32
CA TRP A 241 4.93 -3.60 6.59
C TRP A 241 3.42 -3.34 6.50
N TRP A 242 2.66 -3.91 7.41
CA TRP A 242 1.24 -3.67 7.51
C TRP A 242 0.99 -2.25 7.99
N HIS A 243 0.07 -1.55 7.34
CA HIS A 243 -0.26 -0.18 7.71
C HIS A 243 -1.76 0.09 7.60
N GLU A 244 -2.28 0.65 8.67
CA GLU A 244 -3.63 1.19 8.78
C GLU A 244 -3.53 2.70 8.70
N ILE A 245 -4.41 3.35 7.94
CA ILE A 245 -4.39 4.80 7.76
C ILE A 245 -5.75 5.38 8.07
N LYS A 246 -5.77 6.35 8.99
CA LYS A 246 -6.95 7.14 9.33
C LYS A 246 -6.76 8.59 8.92
N SER A 247 -7.59 9.04 8.01
CA SER A 247 -7.69 10.44 7.61
C SER A 247 -8.59 11.17 8.61
N LYS A 248 -8.04 12.10 9.38
CA LYS A 248 -8.75 12.74 10.51
C LYS A 248 -9.48 14.02 10.13
N SER A 249 -8.98 14.75 9.16
CA SER A 249 -9.56 16.02 8.71
C SER A 249 -10.73 15.81 7.74
N SER A 250 -11.54 16.84 7.50
CA SER A 250 -12.64 16.82 6.54
C SER A 250 -12.18 16.58 5.11
N LEU A 251 -10.98 17.04 4.76
CA LEU A 251 -10.28 16.76 3.51
C LEU A 251 -8.83 16.42 3.82
N ASN A 252 -8.30 15.41 3.13
CA ASN A 252 -6.96 14.89 3.37
C ASN A 252 -6.28 14.56 2.04
N GLY A 253 -4.99 14.88 1.94
CA GLY A 253 -4.18 14.61 0.76
C GLY A 253 -2.75 14.19 1.11
N LEU A 254 -2.21 13.23 0.36
CA LEU A 254 -0.79 12.90 0.41
C LEU A 254 -0.26 12.57 -0.98
N ILE A 255 1.04 12.73 -1.14
CA ILE A 255 1.81 12.25 -2.29
C ILE A 255 2.70 11.13 -1.82
N ASN A 256 2.67 9.98 -2.47
CA ASN A 256 3.57 8.89 -2.16
C ASN A 256 4.46 8.50 -3.33
N TYR A 257 5.61 7.96 -2.99
CA TYR A 257 6.63 7.41 -3.87
C TYR A 257 6.70 5.91 -3.60
N TRP A 258 6.35 5.11 -4.60
CA TRP A 258 6.43 3.66 -4.54
C TRP A 258 7.52 3.13 -5.46
N TRP A 259 8.46 2.40 -4.93
CA TRP A 259 9.51 1.74 -5.74
C TRP A 259 9.75 0.31 -5.27
N ARG A 260 10.26 -0.50 -6.18
CA ARG A 260 10.53 -1.91 -5.95
C ARG A 260 12.02 -2.17 -5.89
N SER A 261 12.43 -3.10 -5.00
CA SER A 261 13.83 -3.54 -4.91
C SER A 261 14.24 -4.49 -6.03
N ASN A 262 13.27 -5.04 -6.79
CA ASN A 262 13.53 -5.92 -7.91
C ASN A 262 12.92 -5.38 -9.21
N PRO A 263 13.53 -5.66 -10.38
CA PRO A 263 13.01 -5.27 -11.67
C PRO A 263 11.57 -5.74 -11.92
N ALA A 264 10.77 -4.91 -12.60
CA ALA A 264 9.36 -5.18 -12.87
C ALA A 264 9.10 -6.45 -13.68
N HIS A 265 10.08 -6.90 -14.46
CA HIS A 265 9.94 -8.11 -15.29
C HIS A 265 9.86 -9.41 -14.48
N PHE A 266 10.23 -9.43 -13.20
CA PHE A 266 10.03 -10.62 -12.35
C PHE A 266 8.56 -10.85 -11.96
N GLY A 267 7.67 -9.88 -12.15
CA GLY A 267 6.26 -10.01 -11.80
C GLY A 267 5.95 -9.70 -10.33
N SER A 268 4.78 -10.13 -9.87
CA SER A 268 4.31 -9.89 -8.49
C SER A 268 4.54 -11.10 -7.60
N PRO A 269 5.26 -10.99 -6.49
CA PRO A 269 5.35 -12.06 -5.49
C PRO A 269 3.99 -12.49 -4.93
N LEU A 270 3.02 -11.57 -4.85
CA LEU A 270 1.66 -11.92 -4.41
C LEU A 270 1.00 -12.93 -5.35
N THR A 271 1.19 -12.79 -6.67
CA THR A 271 0.66 -13.76 -7.65
C THR A 271 1.31 -15.13 -7.46
N ALA A 272 2.62 -15.20 -7.18
CA ALA A 272 3.30 -16.44 -6.86
C ALA A 272 2.74 -17.08 -5.58
N LEU A 273 2.53 -16.29 -4.53
CA LEU A 273 1.91 -16.74 -3.28
C LEU A 273 0.49 -17.26 -3.51
N GLN A 274 -0.34 -16.55 -4.30
CA GLN A 274 -1.70 -16.97 -4.62
C GLN A 274 -1.69 -18.33 -5.34
N HIS A 275 -0.79 -18.51 -6.31
CA HIS A 275 -0.66 -19.81 -6.98
C HIS A 275 -0.18 -20.91 -6.04
N LEU A 276 0.77 -20.63 -5.16
CA LEU A 276 1.24 -21.55 -4.15
C LEU A 276 0.12 -21.97 -3.18
N VAL A 277 -0.69 -21.01 -2.72
CA VAL A 277 -1.87 -21.29 -1.89
C VAL A 277 -2.87 -22.16 -2.65
N PHE A 278 -3.19 -21.79 -3.88
CA PHE A 278 -4.12 -22.54 -4.73
C PHE A 278 -3.69 -23.98 -4.95
N SER A 279 -2.41 -24.23 -5.24
CA SER A 279 -1.89 -25.55 -5.59
C SER A 279 -1.59 -26.42 -4.36
N LEU A 280 -1.13 -25.85 -3.25
CA LEU A 280 -0.69 -26.65 -2.10
C LEU A 280 -1.72 -26.73 -0.97
N ARG A 281 -2.59 -25.73 -0.79
CA ARG A 281 -3.48 -25.67 0.38
C ARG A 281 -4.50 -26.81 0.41
N SER A 282 -4.88 -27.35 -0.74
CA SER A 282 -5.80 -28.48 -0.89
C SER A 282 -5.17 -29.83 -0.61
N LEU A 283 -3.84 -29.94 -0.55
CA LEU A 283 -3.15 -31.20 -0.26
C LEU A 283 -3.40 -31.64 1.19
N PRO A 284 -3.45 -32.96 1.46
CA PRO A 284 -3.41 -33.50 2.80
C PRO A 284 -2.22 -32.94 3.57
N GLU A 285 -2.40 -32.70 4.88
CA GLU A 285 -1.39 -32.03 5.69
C GLU A 285 0.01 -32.69 5.62
N LYS A 286 0.05 -34.02 5.69
CA LYS A 286 1.31 -34.78 5.60
C LYS A 286 2.04 -34.60 4.26
N GLU A 287 1.30 -34.40 3.19
CA GLU A 287 1.89 -34.15 1.86
C GLU A 287 2.31 -32.68 1.74
N ARG A 288 1.48 -31.76 2.18
CA ARG A 288 1.78 -30.34 2.18
C ARG A 288 3.04 -30.00 2.98
N LEU A 289 3.25 -30.64 4.13
CA LEU A 289 4.44 -30.44 4.95
C LEU A 289 5.74 -30.86 4.25
N LYS A 290 5.69 -31.77 3.29
CA LYS A 290 6.87 -32.18 2.48
C LYS A 290 7.33 -31.09 1.52
N TRP A 291 6.47 -30.12 1.18
CA TRP A 291 6.84 -29.00 0.34
C TRP A 291 7.64 -27.92 1.08
N ARG A 292 7.55 -27.91 2.43
CA ARG A 292 8.23 -26.91 3.22
C ARG A 292 9.75 -26.88 2.98
N PRO A 293 10.49 -27.99 3.05
CA PRO A 293 11.94 -27.95 2.79
C PRO A 293 12.30 -27.53 1.36
N LEU A 294 11.44 -27.81 0.36
CA LEU A 294 11.68 -27.31 -1.00
C LEU A 294 11.53 -25.80 -1.08
N ILE A 295 10.50 -25.24 -0.44
CA ILE A 295 10.27 -23.79 -0.39
C ILE A 295 11.40 -23.12 0.38
N GLU A 296 11.78 -23.63 1.54
CA GLU A 296 12.89 -23.13 2.35
C GLU A 296 14.20 -23.11 1.54
N HIS A 297 14.49 -24.20 0.82
CA HIS A 297 15.70 -24.31 0.00
C HIS A 297 15.68 -23.30 -1.16
N TYR A 298 14.67 -23.36 -2.04
CA TYR A 298 14.68 -22.58 -3.28
C TYR A 298 14.37 -21.11 -3.12
N ILE A 299 13.69 -20.70 -2.04
CA ILE A 299 13.26 -19.31 -1.84
C ILE A 299 14.10 -18.60 -0.77
N PHE A 300 14.50 -19.31 0.28
CA PHE A 300 15.17 -18.72 1.45
C PHE A 300 16.61 -19.21 1.65
N GLY A 301 17.04 -20.23 0.89
CA GLY A 301 18.43 -20.69 0.90
C GLY A 301 19.39 -19.66 0.29
N SER A 302 20.66 -19.71 0.67
CA SER A 302 21.69 -18.87 0.08
C SER A 302 21.99 -19.27 -1.37
N ASP A 303 22.53 -18.34 -2.16
CA ASP A 303 22.94 -18.60 -3.54
C ASP A 303 23.93 -19.78 -3.63
N GLU A 304 24.81 -19.93 -2.64
CA GLU A 304 25.77 -21.03 -2.55
C GLU A 304 25.07 -22.39 -2.39
N GLU A 305 24.06 -22.46 -1.54
CA GLU A 305 23.32 -23.70 -1.29
C GLU A 305 22.41 -24.08 -2.46
N VAL A 306 21.78 -23.09 -3.09
CA VAL A 306 20.72 -23.31 -4.09
C VAL A 306 21.29 -23.61 -5.47
N PHE A 307 22.29 -22.85 -5.93
CA PHE A 307 22.70 -22.96 -7.33
C PHE A 307 24.22 -22.84 -7.60
N ALA A 308 25.11 -22.65 -6.60
CA ALA A 308 26.53 -22.52 -6.88
C ALA A 308 27.12 -23.75 -7.55
N HIS A 309 26.60 -24.94 -7.28
CA HIS A 309 26.99 -26.22 -7.91
C HIS A 309 26.44 -26.41 -9.33
N ILE A 310 25.57 -25.51 -9.81
CA ILE A 310 25.00 -25.54 -11.16
C ILE A 310 25.81 -24.60 -12.05
N PRO A 311 26.30 -25.05 -13.23
CA PRO A 311 26.98 -24.16 -14.17
C PRO A 311 26.10 -22.94 -14.53
N PRO A 312 26.67 -21.72 -14.68
CA PRO A 312 25.90 -20.50 -14.90
C PRO A 312 24.88 -20.59 -16.04
N GLU A 313 25.23 -21.23 -17.14
CA GLU A 313 24.37 -21.43 -18.31
C GLU A 313 23.17 -22.38 -18.08
N ALA A 314 23.18 -23.12 -16.99
CA ALA A 314 22.12 -24.09 -16.64
C ALA A 314 21.22 -23.59 -15.48
N ARG A 315 21.52 -22.46 -14.87
CA ARG A 315 20.79 -21.97 -13.69
C ARG A 315 19.37 -21.51 -13.99
N GLY A 316 19.13 -21.02 -15.20
CA GLY A 316 17.79 -20.54 -15.60
C GLY A 316 17.22 -19.52 -14.61
N ILE A 317 16.02 -19.78 -14.10
CA ILE A 317 15.33 -18.86 -13.15
C ILE A 317 15.98 -18.78 -11.75
N LEU A 318 16.92 -19.65 -11.44
CA LEU A 318 17.67 -19.59 -10.16
C LEU A 318 18.72 -18.48 -10.17
N SER A 319 19.13 -17.97 -11.34
CA SER A 319 19.90 -16.75 -11.48
C SER A 319 18.98 -15.54 -11.69
N GLN A 320 19.53 -14.36 -11.92
CA GLN A 320 18.74 -13.18 -12.27
C GLN A 320 18.53 -13.13 -13.80
N PRO A 321 17.44 -13.74 -14.35
CA PRO A 321 17.21 -13.77 -15.78
C PRO A 321 16.96 -12.34 -16.32
N ASP A 322 17.39 -12.11 -17.55
CA ASP A 322 17.09 -10.89 -18.26
C ASP A 322 15.56 -10.79 -18.63
N ASN A 323 15.13 -9.66 -19.16
CA ASN A 323 13.73 -9.45 -19.55
C ASN A 323 13.22 -10.47 -20.59
N LYS A 324 14.09 -10.94 -21.52
CA LYS A 324 13.73 -11.92 -22.55
C LYS A 324 13.52 -13.31 -21.94
N GLU A 325 14.40 -13.72 -21.06
CA GLU A 325 14.31 -14.99 -20.32
C GLU A 325 13.11 -15.00 -19.39
N ALA A 326 12.88 -13.92 -18.64
CA ALA A 326 11.72 -13.75 -17.80
C ALA A 326 10.41 -13.81 -18.61
N THR A 327 10.37 -13.22 -19.80
CA THR A 327 9.21 -13.27 -20.70
C THR A 327 8.94 -14.72 -21.16
N ARG A 328 9.98 -15.45 -21.57
CA ARG A 328 9.85 -16.88 -21.95
C ARG A 328 9.32 -17.72 -20.79
N PHE A 329 9.84 -17.49 -19.60
CA PHE A 329 9.40 -18.23 -18.41
C PHE A 329 7.95 -17.92 -18.04
N LYS A 330 7.52 -16.66 -18.14
CA LYS A 330 6.09 -16.28 -17.93
C LYS A 330 5.18 -16.97 -18.96
N GLN A 331 5.58 -17.03 -20.22
CA GLN A 331 4.82 -17.74 -21.28
C GLN A 331 4.73 -19.25 -20.97
N PHE A 332 5.84 -19.86 -20.53
CA PHE A 332 5.85 -21.25 -20.08
C PHE A 332 4.86 -21.48 -18.94
N LEU A 333 4.90 -20.63 -17.88
CA LEU A 333 3.96 -20.73 -16.76
C LEU A 333 2.51 -20.56 -17.22
N ALA A 334 2.22 -19.58 -18.05
CA ALA A 334 0.87 -19.37 -18.59
C ALA A 334 0.36 -20.60 -19.34
N HIS A 335 1.22 -21.26 -20.13
CA HIS A 335 0.89 -22.50 -20.82
C HIS A 335 0.62 -23.66 -19.83
N GLN A 336 1.43 -23.81 -18.78
CA GLN A 336 1.23 -24.84 -17.75
C GLN A 336 -0.06 -24.64 -16.95
N LEU A 337 -0.47 -23.41 -16.75
CA LEU A 337 -1.68 -23.04 -15.99
C LEU A 337 -2.96 -23.06 -16.84
N SER A 338 -2.83 -23.07 -18.17
CA SER A 338 -3.97 -23.15 -19.08
C SER A 338 -4.63 -24.54 -18.99
N PRO A 339 -5.98 -24.61 -19.02
CA PRO A 339 -6.67 -25.89 -19.10
C PRO A 339 -6.13 -26.70 -20.27
N ARG A 340 -5.68 -27.95 -20.02
CA ARG A 340 -5.38 -28.86 -21.12
C ARG A 340 -6.69 -29.13 -21.84
N SER A 341 -6.79 -28.81 -23.10
CA SER A 341 -7.87 -29.31 -23.94
C SER A 341 -7.75 -30.86 -23.89
N HIS A 342 -8.66 -31.47 -23.14
CA HIS A 342 -8.84 -32.93 -23.30
C HIS A 342 -9.39 -33.09 -24.71
N SER A 343 -8.48 -33.37 -25.68
CA SER A 343 -8.86 -34.05 -26.91
C SER A 343 -9.31 -35.43 -26.49
N SER A 344 -10.63 -35.58 -26.37
CA SER A 344 -11.34 -36.87 -26.31
C SER A 344 -11.03 -37.71 -27.56
#